data_c92aec0e90bfa5ee9a80a38040790350
#
_entry.id   c92aec0e90bfa5ee9a80a38040790350
#
_cell.length_a   1.000
_cell.length_b   1.000
_cell.length_c   1.000
_cell.angle_alpha   90.00
_cell.angle_beta   90.00
_cell.angle_gamma   90.00
#
_symmetry.space_group_name_H-M   'P 1'
#
loop_
_entity.id
_entity.type
_entity.pdbx_description
1 polymer ?
#
loop_
_entity_poly.entity_id
_entity_poly.type
_entity_poly.pdbx_seq_one_letter_code
_entity_poly.pdbx_strand_id
1 'polypeptide(L)'
;MKYLALVTTLIGQIMLSNLALADTTPNDIDQIPTIEKDFINAITGFDKAKIIAQFGEPAKAEDVKIKGSGKIVASIWQYHFINTSADGAFYETTELDFVDDKVVTVVFINNDGTDTNNSSEKFEVPTAKPYS
;
A
#
# COMPACT_ATOMS: atom_id res chain seq x y z
N MET A 1 -20.50 -29.40 70.75
CA MET A 1 -20.75 -28.34 69.78
C MET A 1 -19.72 -28.40 68.68
N LYS A 2 -20.09 -29.03 67.66
CA LYS A 2 -19.21 -29.22 66.51
C LYS A 2 -19.56 -28.20 65.45
N TYR A 3 -18.79 -27.18 65.38
CA TYR A 3 -18.94 -26.23 64.30
C TYR A 3 -18.10 -26.67 63.14
N LEU A 4 -18.76 -27.31 62.23
CA LEU A 4 -18.12 -27.63 60.96
C LEU A 4 -18.04 -26.34 60.17
N ALA A 5 -16.89 -25.74 60.21
CA ALA A 5 -16.61 -24.63 59.29
C ALA A 5 -16.51 -25.21 57.88
N LEU A 6 -17.60 -25.06 57.19
CA LEU A 6 -17.61 -25.37 55.77
C LEU A 6 -16.79 -24.29 55.07
N VAL A 7 -15.54 -24.51 54.93
CA VAL A 7 -14.73 -23.68 54.05
C VAL A 7 -15.08 -24.08 52.64
N THR A 8 -16.07 -23.44 52.10
CA THR A 8 -16.27 -23.46 50.65
C THR A 8 -15.12 -22.70 50.01
N THR A 9 -14.13 -23.45 49.69
CA THR A 9 -13.09 -22.92 48.81
C THR A 9 -13.75 -22.70 47.45
N LEU A 10 -14.20 -21.47 47.24
CA LEU A 10 -14.60 -21.04 45.92
C LEU A 10 -13.34 -20.98 45.10
N ILE A 11 -13.04 -22.09 44.46
CA ILE A 11 -12.03 -22.11 43.42
C ILE A 11 -12.63 -21.27 42.29
N GLY A 12 -12.30 -20.02 42.30
CA GLY A 12 -12.52 -19.17 41.12
C GLY A 12 -11.76 -19.81 39.99
N GLN A 13 -12.47 -20.56 39.19
CA GLN A 13 -11.95 -20.88 37.88
C GLN A 13 -11.79 -19.60 37.14
N ILE A 14 -10.58 -19.08 37.16
CA ILE A 14 -10.17 -18.14 36.19
C ILE A 14 -10.25 -18.89 34.87
N MET A 15 -11.37 -18.76 34.21
CA MET A 15 -11.44 -19.03 32.80
C MET A 15 -10.47 -18.07 32.18
N LEU A 16 -9.21 -18.49 32.06
CA LEU A 16 -8.39 -17.96 31.02
C LEU A 16 -9.14 -18.30 29.74
N SER A 17 -10.03 -17.43 29.35
CA SER A 17 -10.39 -17.36 27.97
C SER A 17 -9.05 -17.13 27.26
N ASN A 18 -8.51 -18.20 26.78
CA ASN A 18 -7.58 -18.09 25.68
C ASN A 18 -8.37 -17.37 24.61
N LEU A 19 -8.31 -16.05 24.64
CA LEU A 19 -8.39 -15.35 23.41
C LEU A 19 -7.27 -15.96 22.59
N ALA A 20 -7.64 -17.02 21.87
CA ALA A 20 -6.91 -17.31 20.70
C ALA A 20 -7.00 -16.01 19.91
N LEU A 21 -5.99 -15.18 20.08
CA LEU A 21 -5.67 -14.24 19.06
C LEU A 21 -5.69 -15.09 17.82
N ALA A 22 -6.81 -15.01 17.09
CA ALA A 22 -6.80 -15.52 15.75
C ALA A 22 -5.45 -15.06 15.24
N ASP A 23 -4.60 -16.00 14.97
CA ASP A 23 -3.35 -15.72 14.37
C ASP A 23 -3.69 -15.03 13.05
N THR A 24 -4.04 -13.76 13.17
CA THR A 24 -3.73 -12.88 12.10
C THR A 24 -2.22 -12.89 12.10
N THR A 25 -1.65 -13.93 11.51
CA THR A 25 -0.40 -13.76 10.82
C THR A 25 -0.52 -12.37 10.27
N PRO A 26 0.31 -11.41 10.68
CA PRO A 26 0.28 -10.11 10.03
C PRO A 26 0.25 -10.51 8.59
N ASN A 27 -0.97 -10.40 8.02
CA ASN A 27 -1.20 -10.87 6.67
C ASN A 27 0.05 -10.49 6.00
N ASP A 28 0.70 -11.40 5.36
CA ASP A 28 1.77 -10.99 4.54
C ASP A 28 1.25 -9.74 3.86
N ILE A 29 1.45 -8.60 4.51
CA ILE A 29 1.51 -7.36 3.77
C ILE A 29 2.65 -7.73 2.88
N ASP A 30 2.31 -8.29 1.73
CA ASP A 30 3.28 -8.71 0.75
C ASP A 30 4.24 -7.56 0.71
N GLN A 31 5.43 -7.73 1.28
CA GLN A 31 6.35 -6.61 1.36
C GLN A 31 6.63 -6.23 -0.07
N ILE A 32 5.99 -5.16 -0.49
CA ILE A 32 6.14 -4.68 -1.85
C ILE A 32 7.58 -4.25 -2.00
N PRO A 33 8.31 -4.85 -2.94
CA PRO A 33 9.70 -4.47 -3.17
C PRO A 33 9.83 -2.99 -3.46
N THR A 34 10.92 -2.38 -3.03
CA THR A 34 11.17 -0.95 -3.30
C THR A 34 11.82 -0.72 -4.65
N ILE A 35 12.56 -1.71 -5.16
CA ILE A 35 13.31 -1.61 -6.43
C ILE A 35 12.36 -1.53 -7.62
N GLU A 36 12.62 -0.62 -8.53
CA GLU A 36 11.80 -0.19 -9.67
C GLU A 36 10.98 -1.30 -10.34
N LYS A 37 11.62 -2.26 -10.98
CA LYS A 37 10.93 -3.31 -11.74
C LYS A 37 10.15 -4.27 -10.84
N ASP A 38 10.70 -4.59 -9.70
CA ASP A 38 10.05 -5.48 -8.75
C ASP A 38 8.83 -4.83 -8.14
N PHE A 39 8.92 -3.53 -7.85
CA PHE A 39 7.78 -2.72 -7.40
C PHE A 39 6.66 -2.70 -8.44
N ILE A 40 6.99 -2.40 -9.69
CA ILE A 40 6.01 -2.35 -10.78
C ILE A 40 5.30 -3.69 -10.95
N ASN A 41 6.05 -4.78 -10.92
CA ASN A 41 5.47 -6.11 -11.01
C ASN A 41 4.54 -6.42 -9.83
N ALA A 42 4.94 -6.02 -8.63
CA ALA A 42 4.16 -6.26 -7.41
C ALA A 42 2.83 -5.49 -7.40
N ILE A 43 2.79 -4.27 -7.94
CA ILE A 43 1.58 -3.44 -7.95
C ILE A 43 0.72 -3.60 -9.20
N THR A 44 1.10 -4.49 -10.11
CA THR A 44 0.31 -4.77 -11.31
C THR A 44 -1.12 -5.17 -10.95
N GLY A 45 -2.09 -4.46 -11.50
CA GLY A 45 -3.51 -4.71 -11.23
C GLY A 45 -4.05 -4.08 -9.94
N PHE A 46 -3.22 -3.35 -9.20
CA PHE A 46 -3.69 -2.66 -8.00
C PHE A 46 -4.64 -1.51 -8.36
N ASP A 47 -5.71 -1.42 -7.59
CA ASP A 47 -6.59 -0.26 -7.60
C ASP A 47 -6.16 0.76 -6.53
N LYS A 48 -6.81 1.92 -6.51
CA LYS A 48 -6.52 2.98 -5.53
C LYS A 48 -6.66 2.50 -4.09
N ALA A 49 -7.69 1.70 -3.79
CA ALA A 49 -7.92 1.20 -2.44
C ALA A 49 -6.76 0.31 -1.97
N LYS A 50 -6.25 -0.52 -2.85
CA LYS A 50 -5.11 -1.39 -2.53
C LYS A 50 -3.80 -0.61 -2.38
N ILE A 51 -3.59 0.42 -3.17
CA ILE A 51 -2.45 1.33 -3.01
C ILE A 51 -2.52 2.04 -1.66
N ILE A 52 -3.67 2.57 -1.26
CA ILE A 52 -3.85 3.20 0.06
C ILE A 52 -3.62 2.20 1.19
N ALA A 53 -4.09 0.96 1.05
CA ALA A 53 -3.88 -0.07 2.06
C ALA A 53 -2.39 -0.39 2.27
N GLN A 54 -1.57 -0.27 1.22
CA GLN A 54 -0.14 -0.56 1.27
C GLN A 54 0.71 0.65 1.68
N PHE A 55 0.40 1.83 1.16
CA PHE A 55 1.28 3.01 1.27
C PHE A 55 0.65 4.17 2.05
N GLY A 56 -0.62 4.05 2.43
CA GLY A 56 -1.37 5.16 3.02
C GLY A 56 -1.82 6.18 1.97
N GLU A 57 -2.31 7.32 2.46
CA GLU A 57 -2.74 8.41 1.59
C GLU A 57 -1.56 9.01 0.82
N PRO A 58 -1.73 9.37 -0.45
CA PRO A 58 -0.68 10.03 -1.20
C PRO A 58 -0.36 11.42 -0.66
N ALA A 59 0.87 11.86 -0.84
CA ALA A 59 1.29 13.21 -0.49
C ALA A 59 0.59 14.26 -1.38
N LYS A 60 0.31 13.89 -2.62
CA LYS A 60 -0.43 14.71 -3.57
C LYS A 60 -1.32 13.83 -4.43
N ALA A 61 -2.54 14.28 -4.68
CA ALA A 61 -3.49 13.60 -5.56
C ALA A 61 -4.16 14.64 -6.47
N GLU A 62 -4.15 14.36 -7.76
CA GLU A 62 -4.80 15.17 -8.77
C GLU A 62 -5.69 14.30 -9.67
N ASP A 63 -6.87 14.79 -9.99
CA ASP A 63 -7.77 14.16 -10.95
C ASP A 63 -7.75 14.88 -12.27
N VAL A 64 -7.68 14.13 -13.36
CA VAL A 64 -7.84 14.64 -14.71
C VAL A 64 -9.29 14.43 -15.13
N LYS A 65 -9.98 15.51 -15.45
CA LYS A 65 -11.41 15.53 -15.79
C LYS A 65 -11.63 15.89 -17.25
N ILE A 66 -12.66 15.29 -17.85
CA ILE A 66 -13.12 15.69 -19.17
C ILE A 66 -13.83 17.05 -19.05
N LYS A 67 -13.45 17.99 -19.89
CA LYS A 67 -14.12 19.29 -20.00
C LYS A 67 -15.59 19.08 -20.40
N GLY A 68 -16.49 19.74 -19.68
CA GLY A 68 -17.92 19.72 -19.93
C GLY A 68 -18.69 18.70 -19.08
N SER A 69 -18.24 17.47 -18.95
CA SER A 69 -18.93 16.44 -18.14
C SER A 69 -18.46 16.36 -16.70
N GLY A 70 -17.24 16.82 -16.41
CA GLY A 70 -16.61 16.66 -15.10
C GLY A 70 -16.21 15.21 -14.78
N LYS A 71 -16.34 14.29 -15.73
CA LYS A 71 -15.95 12.89 -15.52
C LYS A 71 -14.45 12.76 -15.32
N ILE A 72 -14.05 12.08 -14.23
CA ILE A 72 -12.66 11.77 -13.97
C ILE A 72 -12.21 10.65 -14.90
N VAL A 73 -11.17 10.86 -15.68
CA VAL A 73 -10.62 9.89 -16.64
C VAL A 73 -9.27 9.33 -16.21
N ALA A 74 -8.57 10.08 -15.38
CA ALA A 74 -7.29 9.64 -14.82
C ALA A 74 -7.08 10.29 -13.45
N SER A 75 -6.21 9.71 -12.67
CA SER A 75 -5.75 10.32 -11.41
C SER A 75 -4.24 10.16 -11.30
N ILE A 76 -3.58 11.18 -10.78
CA ILE A 76 -2.13 11.23 -10.61
C ILE A 76 -1.85 11.37 -9.12
N TRP A 77 -1.20 10.36 -8.53
CA TRP A 77 -0.86 10.33 -7.12
C TRP A 77 0.65 10.36 -6.92
N GLN A 78 1.12 11.11 -5.94
CA GLN A 78 2.53 11.19 -5.61
C GLN A 78 2.80 10.73 -4.19
N TYR A 79 3.81 9.88 -4.05
CA TYR A 79 4.38 9.42 -2.79
C TYR A 79 5.85 9.82 -2.70
N HIS A 80 6.34 10.05 -1.50
CA HIS A 80 7.74 10.38 -1.29
C HIS A 80 8.50 9.23 -0.65
N PHE A 81 9.72 8.98 -1.13
CA PHE A 81 10.68 8.04 -0.56
C PHE A 81 10.16 6.61 -0.36
N ILE A 82 9.38 6.10 -1.30
CA ILE A 82 8.88 4.72 -1.23
C ILE A 82 9.62 3.76 -2.16
N ASN A 83 10.34 4.25 -3.15
CA ASN A 83 11.02 3.43 -4.12
C ASN A 83 12.51 3.72 -4.23
N THR A 84 13.27 2.71 -4.67
CA THR A 84 14.70 2.78 -4.85
C THR A 84 15.09 2.42 -6.27
N SER A 85 16.20 3.02 -6.73
CA SER A 85 16.90 2.56 -7.92
C SER A 85 17.59 1.21 -7.66
N ALA A 86 18.16 0.62 -8.71
CA ALA A 86 18.85 -0.67 -8.61
C ALA A 86 20.04 -0.67 -7.63
N ASP A 87 20.66 0.49 -7.38
CA ASP A 87 21.76 0.65 -6.43
C ASP A 87 21.29 0.91 -4.98
N GLY A 88 19.97 0.98 -4.75
CA GLY A 88 19.39 1.17 -3.42
C GLY A 88 19.17 2.62 -3.00
N ALA A 89 19.46 3.59 -3.86
CA ALA A 89 19.18 5.00 -3.57
C ALA A 89 17.68 5.29 -3.72
N PHE A 90 17.08 5.98 -2.73
CA PHE A 90 15.67 6.33 -2.79
C PHE A 90 15.40 7.44 -3.81
N TYR A 91 14.33 7.25 -4.57
CA TYR A 91 13.73 8.34 -5.34
C TYR A 91 13.00 9.30 -4.39
N GLU A 92 13.10 10.59 -4.66
CA GLU A 92 12.36 11.59 -3.88
C GLU A 92 10.86 11.43 -4.04
N THR A 93 10.40 11.20 -5.26
CA THR A 93 8.98 11.08 -5.58
C THR A 93 8.72 9.91 -6.50
N THR A 94 7.68 9.16 -6.18
CA THR A 94 7.09 8.17 -7.09
C THR A 94 5.68 8.62 -7.45
N GLU A 95 5.43 8.77 -8.73
CA GLU A 95 4.12 9.13 -9.27
C GLU A 95 3.42 7.88 -9.81
N LEU A 96 2.18 7.71 -9.41
CA LEU A 96 1.32 6.63 -9.88
C LEU A 96 0.16 7.24 -10.67
N ASP A 97 0.06 6.86 -11.93
CA ASP A 97 -1.05 7.28 -12.78
C ASP A 97 -2.09 6.17 -12.84
N PHE A 98 -3.33 6.53 -12.57
CA PHE A 98 -4.48 5.63 -12.59
C PHE A 98 -5.38 5.95 -13.77
N VAL A 99 -5.84 4.91 -14.45
CA VAL A 99 -6.93 4.95 -15.42
C VAL A 99 -7.92 3.86 -15.05
N ASP A 100 -9.20 4.18 -15.03
CA ASP A 100 -10.25 3.24 -14.61
C ASP A 100 -9.93 2.55 -13.26
N ASP A 101 -9.46 3.36 -12.31
CA ASP A 101 -9.10 2.92 -10.95
C ASP A 101 -7.93 1.91 -10.87
N LYS A 102 -7.14 1.77 -11.93
CA LYS A 102 -5.97 0.88 -11.97
C LYS A 102 -4.70 1.65 -12.27
N VAL A 103 -3.60 1.27 -11.62
CA VAL A 103 -2.30 1.84 -11.93
C VAL A 103 -1.89 1.43 -13.36
N VAL A 104 -1.60 2.41 -14.19
CA VAL A 104 -1.17 2.19 -15.58
C VAL A 104 0.23 2.67 -15.87
N THR A 105 0.73 3.63 -15.09
CA THR A 105 2.07 4.20 -15.26
C THR A 105 2.68 4.48 -13.91
N VAL A 106 3.97 4.27 -13.78
CA VAL A 106 4.79 4.66 -12.64
C VAL A 106 5.92 5.55 -13.13
N VAL A 107 6.11 6.69 -12.48
CA VAL A 107 7.22 7.60 -12.78
C VAL A 107 8.07 7.77 -11.52
N PHE A 108 9.36 7.49 -11.62
CA PHE A 108 10.31 7.72 -10.54
C PHE A 108 11.06 9.03 -10.79
N ILE A 109 11.01 9.93 -9.84
CA ILE A 109 11.49 11.31 -10.00
C ILE A 109 12.51 11.63 -8.92
N ASN A 110 13.67 12.10 -9.35
CA ASN A 110 14.67 12.69 -8.47
C ASN A 110 14.73 14.19 -8.72
N ASN A 111 14.46 14.95 -7.67
CA ASN A 111 14.61 16.41 -7.71
C ASN A 111 15.85 16.82 -6.93
N ASP A 112 17.02 16.29 -7.30
CA ASP A 112 18.26 16.57 -6.59
C ASP A 112 18.85 17.96 -6.88
N GLY A 113 18.14 18.75 -7.66
CA GLY A 113 18.55 20.11 -8.01
C GLY A 113 19.75 20.18 -8.94
N THR A 114 20.30 19.05 -9.36
CA THR A 114 21.41 19.00 -10.32
C THR A 114 20.96 18.94 -11.77
N ASP A 115 19.64 18.99 -12.00
CA ASP A 115 19.08 18.62 -13.26
C ASP A 115 18.82 19.74 -14.23
N THR A 116 19.62 19.70 -15.25
CA THR A 116 19.21 20.21 -16.57
C THR A 116 18.54 19.15 -17.44
N ASN A 117 18.50 17.90 -17.03
CA ASN A 117 17.88 16.78 -17.76
C ASN A 117 17.08 15.94 -16.80
N ASN A 118 15.78 15.99 -16.92
CA ASN A 118 14.82 15.19 -16.18
C ASN A 118 15.29 13.76 -15.94
N SER A 119 15.73 13.48 -14.73
CA SER A 119 15.98 12.12 -14.28
C SER A 119 14.67 11.46 -13.83
N SER A 120 13.64 11.57 -14.65
CA SER A 120 12.40 10.83 -14.44
C SER A 120 12.38 9.60 -15.32
N GLU A 121 12.30 8.44 -14.70
CA GLU A 121 12.09 7.18 -15.43
C GLU A 121 10.60 6.83 -15.38
N LYS A 122 10.03 6.67 -16.57
CA LYS A 122 8.63 6.34 -16.74
C LYS A 122 8.48 4.88 -17.16
N PHE A 123 7.65 4.16 -16.46
CA PHE A 123 7.35 2.76 -16.75
C PHE A 123 5.86 2.54 -16.96
N GLU A 124 5.52 1.83 -18.02
CA GLU A 124 4.16 1.35 -18.23
C GLU A 124 3.94 0.09 -17.39
N VAL A 125 2.84 0.09 -16.63
CA VAL A 125 2.45 -1.09 -15.85
C VAL A 125 1.72 -2.05 -16.78
N PRO A 126 2.12 -3.34 -16.82
CA PRO A 126 1.39 -4.31 -17.62
C PRO A 126 -0.08 -4.37 -17.20
N THR A 127 -0.96 -4.02 -18.11
CA THR A 127 -2.38 -4.25 -17.91
C THR A 127 -2.67 -5.71 -18.21
N ALA A 128 -3.37 -6.40 -17.31
CA ALA A 128 -3.86 -7.73 -17.61
C ALA A 128 -4.69 -7.66 -18.90
N LYS A 129 -4.25 -8.39 -19.93
CA LYS A 129 -5.04 -8.45 -21.17
C LYS A 129 -6.43 -8.95 -20.80
N PRO A 130 -7.49 -8.28 -21.23
CA PRO A 130 -8.81 -8.88 -21.10
C PRO A 130 -8.78 -10.23 -21.79
N TYR A 131 -9.21 -11.25 -21.08
CA TYR A 131 -9.37 -12.58 -21.66
C TYR A 131 -10.32 -12.45 -22.85
N SER A 132 -9.78 -12.60 -24.01
CA SER A 132 -10.59 -12.68 -25.22
C SER A 132 -11.15 -14.11 -25.38
#